data_dd36f991db47def0742462314cbaef24
#
_entry.id   dd36f991db47def0742462314cbaef24
#
_cell.length_a   1.000
_cell.length_b   1.000
_cell.length_c   1.000
_cell.angle_alpha   90.00
_cell.angle_beta   90.00
_cell.angle_gamma   90.00
#
_symmetry.space_group_name_H-M   'P 1'
#
loop_
_entity.id
_entity.type
_entity.pdbx_description
1 polymer ?
#
loop_
_entity_poly.entity_id
_entity_poly.type
_entity_poly.pdbx_seq_one_letter_code
_entity_poly.pdbx_strand_id
1 'polypeptide(L)'
;MPDMDRRTFLAGTAAATTATAVGASRAGAIVKSVSAQVDPRYRGKRHVAVLGGGCGGLSAAHELLERGFTVDVYERYPVAGGKCRSIPSEGTGTGGRADLPGEHGLRFFPGYYRHVIDTMARIPYGSNPNGVKDNLVFGSTARFSRKDALDVPFPYKKLNSVNVITDLPAALVGLLGVIPGLTPAELLYFATRLTEFVTSCDARRDAEYDTLSWWEFVQAERFGSLYQNLLTRSLTRNLVAAQAELASTRTIGLQATRILVANILFSMYDEASRLLNAPTSEVWIDPWLNHLRGAGVNWFPDTTVEGIELQGGAISGVRVSSGGPSRTITADVYVLAIPVEGARTLLGAPFRALDPALTALDDLMPDWMTGVQYFLSRRLPIARGHVTYVDSPWALTSVSQGQFWNRDLSTYGNGAVRDVVSVDVSNWDAPGILFGKPARQCTKDEIFKEIWEQMKISLNEDGVILRDGDIVDRFLDPAIKFGPAGTPVDNAEPLLVNTVDSWAKRPGATTRIPNLFLASDYVKTNTDLATMEGANEAARRAVNGILDLTGWSGSRARIWTFEEPALFAVARAEDRLRYVLGLPHKLSDRRR
;
A
#
# COMPACT_ATOMS: atom_id res chain seq x y z
N MET A 1 -19.34 -10.70 -45.97
CA MET A 1 -19.38 -11.15 -44.56
C MET A 1 -20.84 -11.39 -44.22
N PRO A 2 -21.28 -12.61 -43.88
CA PRO A 2 -22.69 -12.88 -43.63
C PRO A 2 -23.08 -12.42 -42.23
N ASP A 3 -24.27 -11.86 -42.11
CA ASP A 3 -24.95 -11.46 -40.91
C ASP A 3 -25.04 -12.60 -39.88
N MET A 4 -24.58 -12.36 -38.68
CA MET A 4 -24.79 -13.26 -37.54
C MET A 4 -26.08 -12.86 -36.82
N ASP A 5 -27.09 -13.73 -36.91
CA ASP A 5 -28.44 -13.54 -36.40
C ASP A 5 -28.46 -13.31 -34.87
N ARG A 6 -29.24 -12.32 -34.43
CA ARG A 6 -29.48 -11.97 -33.02
C ARG A 6 -29.96 -13.15 -32.16
N ARG A 7 -30.49 -14.20 -32.76
CA ARG A 7 -30.97 -15.42 -32.06
C ARG A 7 -29.84 -16.30 -31.55
N THR A 8 -28.66 -16.28 -32.20
CA THR A 8 -27.50 -17.08 -31.79
C THR A 8 -26.78 -16.43 -30.59
N PHE A 9 -26.90 -15.11 -30.42
CA PHE A 9 -26.33 -14.39 -29.28
C PHE A 9 -27.10 -14.66 -27.96
N LEU A 10 -28.44 -14.79 -28.05
CA LEU A 10 -29.29 -15.04 -26.88
C LEU A 10 -29.23 -16.52 -26.43
N ALA A 11 -28.96 -17.48 -27.32
CA ALA A 11 -28.77 -18.87 -26.96
C ALA A 11 -27.44 -19.14 -26.22
N GLY A 12 -26.39 -18.35 -26.53
CA GLY A 12 -25.11 -18.43 -25.82
C GLY A 12 -25.16 -17.89 -24.38
N THR A 13 -26.02 -16.91 -24.11
CA THR A 13 -26.20 -16.31 -22.77
C THR A 13 -27.04 -17.20 -21.85
N ALA A 14 -27.98 -17.98 -22.38
CA ALA A 14 -28.80 -18.92 -21.58
C ALA A 14 -28.00 -20.16 -21.14
N ALA A 15 -27.05 -20.63 -21.96
CA ALA A 15 -26.16 -21.74 -21.59
C ALA A 15 -25.11 -21.38 -20.53
N ALA A 16 -24.69 -20.11 -20.50
CA ALA A 16 -23.74 -19.61 -19.49
C ALA A 16 -24.37 -19.47 -18.10
N THR A 17 -25.67 -19.16 -18.02
CA THR A 17 -26.36 -18.98 -16.73
C THR A 17 -26.66 -20.31 -16.02
N THR A 18 -26.84 -21.42 -16.75
CA THR A 18 -27.06 -22.75 -16.16
C THR A 18 -25.76 -23.43 -15.71
N ALA A 19 -24.62 -23.14 -16.34
CA ALA A 19 -23.31 -23.64 -15.90
C ALA A 19 -22.81 -22.98 -14.60
N THR A 20 -23.21 -21.72 -14.34
CA THR A 20 -22.85 -20.99 -13.13
C THR A 20 -23.51 -21.53 -11.85
N ALA A 21 -24.69 -22.15 -11.95
CA ALA A 21 -25.42 -22.65 -10.78
C ALA A 21 -24.87 -23.99 -10.24
N VAL A 22 -24.26 -24.83 -11.09
CA VAL A 22 -23.71 -26.14 -10.67
C VAL A 22 -22.23 -26.04 -10.25
N GLY A 23 -21.47 -25.04 -10.76
CA GLY A 23 -20.08 -24.80 -10.39
C GLY A 23 -19.89 -24.02 -9.08
N ALA A 24 -20.88 -23.21 -8.69
CA ALA A 24 -20.80 -22.36 -7.50
C ALA A 24 -20.83 -23.13 -6.17
N SER A 25 -21.35 -24.36 -6.16
CA SER A 25 -21.47 -25.17 -4.92
C SER A 25 -20.19 -25.90 -4.50
N ARG A 26 -19.18 -26.02 -5.37
CA ARG A 26 -17.89 -26.68 -5.05
C ARG A 26 -16.66 -25.76 -5.03
N ALA A 27 -16.74 -24.57 -5.59
CA ALA A 27 -15.64 -23.59 -5.61
C ALA A 27 -15.62 -22.66 -4.38
N GLY A 28 -16.67 -22.69 -3.55
CA GLY A 28 -16.75 -21.97 -2.27
C GLY A 28 -15.93 -22.59 -1.13
N ALA A 29 -15.07 -23.58 -1.40
CA ALA A 29 -14.39 -24.36 -0.36
C ALA A 29 -12.93 -23.93 -0.07
N ILE A 30 -12.40 -22.89 -0.71
CA ILE A 30 -10.95 -22.60 -0.60
C ILE A 30 -10.63 -21.37 0.25
N VAL A 31 -11.58 -20.60 0.69
CA VAL A 31 -11.40 -19.72 1.83
C VAL A 31 -12.61 -19.87 2.73
N LYS A 32 -12.70 -20.96 3.47
CA LYS A 32 -13.38 -20.90 4.75
C LYS A 32 -12.53 -19.97 5.62
N SER A 33 -12.77 -18.64 5.51
CA SER A 33 -12.59 -17.81 6.69
C SER A 33 -13.23 -18.61 7.82
N VAL A 34 -12.48 -18.81 8.90
CA VAL A 34 -13.10 -19.28 10.14
C VAL A 34 -14.16 -18.21 10.41
N SER A 35 -15.43 -18.49 10.06
CA SER A 35 -16.52 -17.63 10.44
C SER A 35 -16.53 -17.71 11.94
N ALA A 36 -16.23 -16.62 12.63
CA ALA A 36 -16.33 -16.56 14.07
C ALA A 36 -17.80 -16.88 14.38
N GLN A 37 -18.04 -18.06 14.93
CA GLN A 37 -19.37 -18.40 15.45
C GLN A 37 -19.53 -17.61 16.74
N VAL A 38 -20.77 -17.19 17.02
CA VAL A 38 -21.10 -16.56 18.30
C VAL A 38 -20.63 -17.47 19.44
N ASP A 39 -19.62 -17.02 20.17
CA ASP A 39 -19.16 -17.74 21.37
C ASP A 39 -19.93 -17.20 22.58
N PRO A 40 -20.66 -18.07 23.33
CA PRO A 40 -21.44 -17.65 24.49
C PRO A 40 -20.62 -16.86 25.52
N ARG A 41 -19.31 -17.11 25.63
CA ARG A 41 -18.40 -16.41 26.54
C ARG A 41 -18.24 -14.93 26.20
N TYR A 42 -18.38 -14.58 24.92
CA TYR A 42 -18.18 -13.21 24.40
C TYR A 42 -19.48 -12.54 23.99
N ARG A 43 -20.61 -13.22 24.09
CA ARG A 43 -21.91 -12.66 23.70
C ARG A 43 -22.22 -11.40 24.53
N GLY A 44 -22.48 -10.31 23.80
CA GLY A 44 -22.77 -9.00 24.42
C GLY A 44 -21.54 -8.27 24.99
N LYS A 45 -20.34 -8.84 24.94
CA LYS A 45 -19.09 -8.19 25.33
C LYS A 45 -18.78 -7.01 24.41
N ARG A 46 -18.23 -5.92 24.96
CA ARG A 46 -18.07 -4.64 24.25
C ARG A 46 -16.75 -3.94 24.51
N HIS A 47 -15.89 -4.43 25.38
CA HIS A 47 -14.60 -3.82 25.68
C HIS A 47 -13.51 -4.41 24.80
N VAL A 48 -12.85 -3.58 23.99
CA VAL A 48 -11.80 -3.98 23.05
C VAL A 48 -10.52 -3.21 23.31
N ALA A 49 -9.41 -3.92 23.51
CA ALA A 49 -8.08 -3.35 23.53
C ALA A 49 -7.46 -3.44 22.12
N VAL A 50 -7.10 -2.30 21.54
CA VAL A 50 -6.40 -2.17 20.27
C VAL A 50 -4.92 -1.93 20.55
N LEU A 51 -4.07 -2.83 20.10
CA LEU A 51 -2.63 -2.82 20.32
C LEU A 51 -1.92 -2.26 19.09
N GLY A 52 -1.56 -0.99 19.14
CA GLY A 52 -1.00 -0.18 18.04
C GLY A 52 -1.97 0.90 17.54
N GLY A 53 -1.51 2.16 17.50
CA GLY A 53 -2.26 3.35 17.05
C GLY A 53 -1.92 3.79 15.64
N GLY A 54 -1.45 2.86 14.76
CA GLY A 54 -1.27 3.10 13.34
C GLY A 54 -2.59 3.12 12.57
N CYS A 55 -2.53 3.21 11.22
CA CYS A 55 -3.73 3.26 10.37
C CYS A 55 -4.68 2.09 10.62
N GLY A 56 -4.17 0.87 10.81
CA GLY A 56 -4.99 -0.30 11.13
C GLY A 56 -5.70 -0.18 12.48
N GLY A 57 -4.98 0.24 13.54
CA GLY A 57 -5.54 0.39 14.88
C GLY A 57 -6.58 1.51 14.96
N LEU A 58 -6.27 2.68 14.41
CA LEU A 58 -7.23 3.79 14.34
C LEU A 58 -8.49 3.41 13.53
N SER A 59 -8.32 2.64 12.44
CA SER A 59 -9.46 2.14 11.65
C SER A 59 -10.33 1.17 12.44
N ALA A 60 -9.70 0.25 13.20
CA ALA A 60 -10.43 -0.67 14.06
C ALA A 60 -11.19 0.09 15.16
N ALA A 61 -10.52 1.04 15.81
CA ALA A 61 -11.13 1.89 16.84
C ALA A 61 -12.33 2.68 16.29
N HIS A 62 -12.19 3.27 15.09
CA HIS A 62 -13.26 4.01 14.43
C HIS A 62 -14.49 3.13 14.16
N GLU A 63 -14.29 1.99 13.51
CA GLU A 63 -15.39 1.08 13.17
C GLU A 63 -16.05 0.47 14.43
N LEU A 64 -15.30 0.17 15.48
CA LEU A 64 -15.82 -0.34 16.75
C LEU A 64 -16.63 0.72 17.50
N LEU A 65 -16.09 1.94 17.57
CA LEU A 65 -16.74 3.05 18.26
C LEU A 65 -18.13 3.36 17.67
N GLU A 66 -18.24 3.44 16.33
CA GLU A 66 -19.53 3.66 15.63
C GLU A 66 -20.56 2.54 15.92
N ARG A 67 -20.12 1.41 16.44
CA ARG A 67 -20.96 0.26 16.81
C ARG A 67 -21.16 0.11 18.31
N GLY A 68 -20.78 1.14 19.08
CA GLY A 68 -21.02 1.22 20.52
C GLY A 68 -20.12 0.31 21.35
N PHE A 69 -18.92 0.01 20.87
CA PHE A 69 -17.90 -0.65 21.67
C PHE A 69 -17.11 0.37 22.49
N THR A 70 -16.67 -0.02 23.67
CA THR A 70 -15.66 0.70 24.44
C THR A 70 -14.29 0.29 23.93
N VAL A 71 -13.46 1.26 23.56
CA VAL A 71 -12.18 0.99 22.90
C VAL A 71 -11.04 1.69 23.62
N ASP A 72 -10.03 0.91 23.99
CA ASP A 72 -8.75 1.36 24.49
C ASP A 72 -7.67 1.16 23.43
N VAL A 73 -6.95 2.21 23.06
CA VAL A 73 -5.85 2.14 22.08
C VAL A 73 -4.52 2.39 22.77
N TYR A 74 -3.59 1.45 22.62
CA TYR A 74 -2.24 1.49 23.20
C TYR A 74 -1.21 1.70 22.10
N GLU A 75 -0.44 2.79 22.16
CA GLU A 75 0.54 3.16 21.16
C GLU A 75 1.91 3.44 21.78
N ARG A 76 2.97 2.87 21.21
CA ARG A 76 4.35 3.02 21.71
C ARG A 76 4.93 4.43 21.58
N TYR A 77 4.42 5.20 20.62
CA TYR A 77 4.84 6.58 20.38
C TYR A 77 3.91 7.58 21.08
N PRO A 78 4.38 8.82 21.33
CA PRO A 78 3.54 9.88 21.89
C PRO A 78 2.43 10.32 20.93
N VAL A 79 2.54 9.99 19.64
CA VAL A 79 1.64 10.40 18.56
C VAL A 79 1.04 9.20 17.84
N ALA A 80 -0.14 9.39 17.27
CA ALA A 80 -0.83 8.39 16.48
C ALA A 80 -0.32 8.33 15.03
N GLY A 81 -0.80 7.34 14.28
CA GLY A 81 -0.63 7.22 12.83
C GLY A 81 0.37 6.16 12.39
N GLY A 82 1.25 5.68 13.29
CA GLY A 82 2.29 4.71 12.94
C GLY A 82 3.12 5.21 11.74
N LYS A 83 3.33 4.39 10.73
CA LYS A 83 4.06 4.77 9.50
C LYS A 83 3.34 5.82 8.63
N CYS A 84 2.09 6.20 8.98
CA CYS A 84 1.35 7.27 8.29
C CYS A 84 1.51 8.64 8.95
N ARG A 85 2.23 8.79 10.06
CA ARG A 85 2.40 10.08 10.76
C ARG A 85 3.39 11.00 10.06
N SER A 86 3.23 12.32 10.27
CA SER A 86 4.33 13.26 10.08
C SER A 86 5.29 13.17 11.26
N ILE A 87 6.58 13.41 11.01
CA ILE A 87 7.65 13.33 11.99
C ILE A 87 8.36 14.69 12.02
N PRO A 88 8.17 15.53 13.05
CA PRO A 88 8.85 16.80 13.12
C PRO A 88 10.37 16.64 13.07
N SER A 89 11.05 17.48 12.26
CA SER A 89 12.50 17.58 12.26
C SER A 89 12.91 18.43 13.46
N GLU A 90 13.14 17.77 14.59
CA GLU A 90 13.31 18.41 15.90
C GLU A 90 14.40 19.50 15.89
N GLY A 91 14.09 20.64 16.51
CA GLY A 91 15.02 21.76 16.67
C GLY A 91 15.21 22.63 15.43
N THR A 92 14.45 22.42 14.36
CA THR A 92 14.52 23.26 13.15
C THR A 92 13.69 24.53 13.25
N GLY A 93 12.69 24.56 14.13
CA GLY A 93 11.82 25.72 14.37
C GLY A 93 12.54 26.85 15.08
N THR A 94 12.54 28.04 14.52
CA THR A 94 13.16 29.24 15.13
C THR A 94 12.18 30.42 15.16
N GLY A 95 12.32 31.32 16.10
CA GLY A 95 11.47 32.52 16.19
C GLY A 95 9.99 32.18 16.43
N GLY A 96 9.67 31.11 17.19
CA GLY A 96 8.31 30.67 17.50
C GLY A 96 7.61 29.90 16.38
N ARG A 97 8.33 29.52 15.34
CA ARG A 97 7.79 28.69 14.24
C ARG A 97 7.80 27.21 14.61
N ALA A 98 6.92 26.44 13.96
CA ALA A 98 6.92 24.98 14.08
C ALA A 98 8.19 24.37 13.46
N ASP A 99 8.57 23.19 13.93
CA ASP A 99 9.60 22.38 13.28
C ASP A 99 9.17 21.98 11.87
N LEU A 100 10.16 21.75 11.00
CA LEU A 100 9.92 21.29 9.64
C LEU A 100 9.20 19.93 9.66
N PRO A 101 8.11 19.76 8.88
CA PRO A 101 7.31 18.53 8.90
C PRO A 101 7.98 17.45 8.03
N GLY A 102 8.67 16.52 8.66
CA GLY A 102 9.16 15.30 8.04
C GLY A 102 8.04 14.26 7.87
N GLU A 103 8.24 13.32 6.98
CA GLU A 103 7.31 12.21 6.70
C GLU A 103 8.05 10.89 6.60
N HIS A 104 7.46 9.80 7.08
CA HIS A 104 8.03 8.45 6.94
C HIS A 104 8.26 8.06 5.46
N GLY A 105 7.44 8.57 4.57
CA GLY A 105 7.47 8.44 3.13
C GLY A 105 6.41 9.33 2.49
N LEU A 106 6.43 9.47 1.18
CA LEU A 106 5.40 10.24 0.47
C LEU A 106 4.01 9.60 0.61
N ARG A 107 2.95 10.42 0.64
CA ARG A 107 1.57 9.97 0.73
C ARG A 107 0.88 10.07 -0.61
N PHE A 108 0.41 8.93 -1.06
CA PHE A 108 -0.26 8.77 -2.34
C PHE A 108 -1.51 7.91 -2.16
N PHE A 109 -2.64 8.39 -2.67
CA PHE A 109 -3.93 7.72 -2.57
C PHE A 109 -4.46 7.40 -3.98
N PRO A 110 -4.10 6.24 -4.54
CA PRO A 110 -4.62 5.81 -5.84
C PRO A 110 -6.14 5.82 -5.90
N GLY A 111 -6.69 5.98 -7.09
CA GLY A 111 -8.13 6.03 -7.30
C GLY A 111 -8.90 4.82 -6.78
N TYR A 112 -8.28 3.64 -6.78
CA TYR A 112 -8.89 2.41 -6.29
C TYR A 112 -8.91 2.27 -4.75
N TYR A 113 -8.29 3.18 -3.98
CA TYR A 113 -8.42 3.22 -2.53
C TYR A 113 -9.84 3.62 -2.16
N ARG A 114 -10.56 2.74 -1.46
CA ARG A 114 -11.97 2.93 -1.06
C ARG A 114 -12.16 2.89 0.45
N HIS A 115 -11.44 2.02 1.16
CA HIS A 115 -11.60 1.83 2.61
C HIS A 115 -11.08 3.03 3.40
N VAL A 116 -9.85 3.46 3.13
CA VAL A 116 -9.26 4.62 3.81
C VAL A 116 -10.01 5.91 3.45
N ILE A 117 -10.43 6.05 2.19
CA ILE A 117 -11.18 7.23 1.72
C ILE A 117 -12.57 7.32 2.39
N ASP A 118 -13.27 6.20 2.55
CA ASP A 118 -14.52 6.14 3.29
C ASP A 118 -14.32 6.50 4.77
N THR A 119 -13.25 6.04 5.40
CA THR A 119 -12.92 6.44 6.77
C THR A 119 -12.63 7.94 6.85
N MET A 120 -11.82 8.50 5.92
CA MET A 120 -11.51 9.93 5.87
C MET A 120 -12.76 10.79 5.72
N ALA A 121 -13.77 10.33 4.97
CA ALA A 121 -15.03 11.05 4.78
C ALA A 121 -15.90 11.13 6.06
N ARG A 122 -15.63 10.26 7.04
CA ARG A 122 -16.35 10.23 8.33
C ARG A 122 -15.63 10.97 9.46
N ILE A 123 -14.44 11.50 9.21
CA ILE A 123 -13.66 12.27 10.18
C ILE A 123 -13.96 13.76 9.98
N PRO A 124 -14.61 14.45 10.92
CA PRO A 124 -14.89 15.88 10.80
C PRO A 124 -13.61 16.72 10.65
N TYR A 125 -13.63 17.71 9.76
CA TYR A 125 -12.52 18.64 9.57
C TYR A 125 -13.01 20.05 9.18
N GLY A 126 -12.94 20.98 10.11
CA GLY A 126 -13.38 22.37 9.87
C GLY A 126 -14.79 22.45 9.28
N SER A 127 -14.92 23.16 8.17
CA SER A 127 -16.17 23.30 7.40
C SER A 127 -16.28 22.33 6.21
N ASN A 128 -15.36 21.39 6.07
CA ASN A 128 -15.35 20.43 4.96
C ASN A 128 -16.59 19.53 4.98
N PRO A 129 -17.43 19.51 3.93
CA PRO A 129 -18.66 18.71 3.92
C PRO A 129 -18.42 17.20 3.92
N ASN A 130 -17.27 16.75 3.43
CA ASN A 130 -16.85 15.34 3.47
C ASN A 130 -15.66 15.13 4.43
N GLY A 131 -15.53 15.96 5.46
CA GLY A 131 -14.50 15.84 6.47
C GLY A 131 -13.08 15.87 5.91
N VAL A 132 -12.21 15.03 6.49
CA VAL A 132 -10.79 14.93 6.11
C VAL A 132 -10.61 14.55 4.63
N LYS A 133 -11.55 13.83 4.02
CA LYS A 133 -11.48 13.48 2.59
C LYS A 133 -11.30 14.70 1.68
N ASP A 134 -11.86 15.85 2.04
CA ASP A 134 -11.75 17.07 1.24
C ASP A 134 -10.36 17.73 1.30
N ASN A 135 -9.46 17.20 2.14
CA ASN A 135 -8.05 17.56 2.13
C ASN A 135 -7.25 16.82 1.05
N LEU A 136 -7.87 15.93 0.29
CA LEU A 136 -7.25 15.27 -0.84
C LEU A 136 -7.31 16.14 -2.08
N VAL A 137 -6.16 16.31 -2.73
CA VAL A 137 -5.99 17.09 -3.96
C VAL A 137 -5.58 16.16 -5.08
N PHE A 138 -6.10 16.43 -6.28
CA PHE A 138 -5.82 15.62 -7.46
C PHE A 138 -4.42 15.87 -8.02
N GLY A 139 -3.66 14.80 -8.22
CA GLY A 139 -2.44 14.77 -9.04
C GLY A 139 -2.79 14.44 -10.49
N SER A 140 -2.49 15.37 -11.41
CA SER A 140 -2.94 15.23 -12.80
C SER A 140 -1.96 14.49 -13.71
N THR A 141 -0.70 14.31 -13.29
CA THR A 141 0.37 13.81 -14.15
C THR A 141 1.37 13.02 -13.34
N ALA A 142 1.81 11.86 -13.84
CA ALA A 142 3.06 11.23 -13.44
C ALA A 142 4.17 11.65 -14.42
N ARG A 143 5.42 11.60 -13.97
CA ARG A 143 6.59 11.81 -14.80
C ARG A 143 7.54 10.64 -14.63
N PHE A 144 7.94 10.03 -15.74
CA PHE A 144 9.04 9.09 -15.79
C PHE A 144 10.28 9.86 -16.26
N SER A 145 11.16 10.15 -15.29
CA SER A 145 12.38 10.91 -15.53
C SER A 145 13.51 9.95 -15.84
N ARG A 146 14.27 10.23 -16.90
CA ARG A 146 15.27 9.34 -17.45
C ARG A 146 16.59 10.07 -17.63
N LYS A 147 17.68 9.34 -17.48
CA LYS A 147 19.01 9.82 -17.85
C LYS A 147 19.21 9.69 -19.36
N ASP A 148 19.80 10.70 -19.98
CA ASP A 148 20.13 10.74 -21.42
C ASP A 148 18.93 10.47 -22.36
N ALA A 149 17.71 10.83 -21.94
CA ALA A 149 16.50 10.66 -22.73
C ALA A 149 15.38 11.61 -22.28
N LEU A 150 14.51 11.97 -23.21
CA LEU A 150 13.36 12.82 -22.91
C LEU A 150 12.48 12.22 -21.84
N ASP A 151 12.10 13.04 -20.89
CA ASP A 151 11.13 12.70 -19.87
C ASP A 151 9.75 12.42 -20.43
N VAL A 152 9.07 11.43 -19.89
CA VAL A 152 7.74 11.07 -20.34
C VAL A 152 6.70 11.54 -19.33
N PRO A 153 5.96 12.62 -19.62
CA PRO A 153 4.78 12.96 -18.84
C PRO A 153 3.69 11.93 -19.12
N PHE A 154 3.19 11.30 -18.08
CA PHE A 154 2.11 10.33 -18.18
C PHE A 154 0.83 10.92 -17.57
N PRO A 155 -0.15 11.32 -18.40
CA PRO A 155 -1.37 11.94 -17.89
C PRO A 155 -2.23 10.89 -17.21
N TYR A 156 -2.73 11.21 -16.01
CA TYR A 156 -3.76 10.43 -15.33
C TYR A 156 -5.17 10.70 -15.90
N LYS A 157 -5.29 11.01 -17.19
CA LYS A 157 -6.56 11.30 -17.86
C LYS A 157 -7.01 10.15 -18.76
N LYS A 158 -8.35 10.04 -18.92
CA LYS A 158 -9.01 9.19 -19.92
C LYS A 158 -8.32 9.28 -21.27
N LEU A 159 -7.99 8.15 -21.85
CA LEU A 159 -7.76 8.03 -23.27
C LEU A 159 -9.12 7.97 -23.99
N ASN A 160 -9.60 9.12 -24.50
CA ASN A 160 -10.95 9.26 -25.06
C ASN A 160 -11.19 8.54 -26.40
N SER A 161 -10.24 7.76 -26.93
CA SER A 161 -10.30 7.31 -28.32
C SER A 161 -9.86 5.87 -28.61
N VAL A 162 -9.69 5.02 -27.59
CA VAL A 162 -9.27 3.64 -27.83
C VAL A 162 -10.48 2.70 -27.75
N ASN A 163 -10.73 1.92 -28.79
CA ASN A 163 -11.67 0.79 -28.75
C ASN A 163 -11.09 -0.34 -27.89
N VAL A 164 -11.02 -0.10 -26.57
CA VAL A 164 -10.55 -1.07 -25.56
C VAL A 164 -11.37 -2.35 -25.59
N ILE A 165 -12.58 -2.28 -26.15
CA ILE A 165 -13.59 -3.34 -26.15
C ILE A 165 -13.15 -4.55 -26.98
N THR A 166 -12.37 -4.35 -28.03
CA THR A 166 -12.05 -5.41 -28.99
C THR A 166 -10.63 -5.93 -28.92
N ASP A 167 -9.67 -5.12 -28.44
CA ASP A 167 -8.24 -5.49 -28.42
C ASP A 167 -7.49 -4.81 -27.28
N LEU A 168 -7.46 -5.44 -26.10
CA LEU A 168 -6.71 -4.94 -24.94
C LEU A 168 -5.19 -4.84 -25.20
N PRO A 169 -4.52 -5.82 -25.86
CA PRO A 169 -3.10 -5.65 -26.20
C PRO A 169 -2.84 -4.41 -27.04
N ALA A 170 -3.63 -4.15 -28.08
CA ALA A 170 -3.45 -2.96 -28.90
C ALA A 170 -3.68 -1.65 -28.11
N ALA A 171 -4.66 -1.64 -27.22
CA ALA A 171 -4.91 -0.49 -26.34
C ALA A 171 -3.72 -0.22 -25.40
N LEU A 172 -3.14 -1.26 -24.82
CA LEU A 172 -1.95 -1.17 -23.96
C LEU A 172 -0.71 -0.73 -24.75
N VAL A 173 -0.52 -1.27 -25.95
CA VAL A 173 0.56 -0.83 -26.86
C VAL A 173 0.41 0.65 -27.19
N GLY A 174 -0.81 1.12 -27.48
CA GLY A 174 -1.09 2.54 -27.74
C GLY A 174 -0.81 3.43 -26.51
N LEU A 175 -1.17 2.96 -25.31
CA LEU A 175 -0.91 3.68 -24.07
C LEU A 175 0.59 3.79 -23.75
N LEU A 176 1.32 2.70 -23.88
CA LEU A 176 2.75 2.62 -23.53
C LEU A 176 3.65 3.08 -24.69
N GLY A 177 3.15 3.08 -25.90
CA GLY A 177 3.89 3.47 -27.10
C GLY A 177 4.25 4.95 -27.19
N VAL A 178 3.72 5.78 -26.29
CA VAL A 178 4.15 7.18 -26.14
C VAL A 178 5.54 7.30 -25.50
N ILE A 179 6.09 6.18 -24.97
CA ILE A 179 7.38 6.13 -24.30
C ILE A 179 8.48 5.88 -25.35
N PRO A 180 9.38 6.85 -25.62
CA PRO A 180 10.43 6.67 -26.60
C PRO A 180 11.43 5.58 -26.22
N GLY A 181 11.85 4.78 -27.19
CA GLY A 181 12.94 3.80 -27.04
C GLY A 181 12.49 2.36 -26.77
N LEU A 182 11.21 2.11 -26.43
CA LEU A 182 10.67 0.75 -26.41
C LEU A 182 10.35 0.28 -27.83
N THR A 183 10.73 -0.94 -28.15
CA THR A 183 10.41 -1.54 -29.44
C THR A 183 8.96 -2.02 -29.52
N PRO A 184 8.34 -2.09 -30.70
CA PRO A 184 7.00 -2.66 -30.85
C PRO A 184 6.88 -4.09 -30.33
N ALA A 185 7.93 -4.89 -30.41
CA ALA A 185 7.97 -6.27 -29.91
C ALA A 185 7.92 -6.30 -28.37
N GLU A 186 8.69 -5.45 -27.69
CA GLU A 186 8.66 -5.30 -26.23
C GLU A 186 7.29 -4.86 -25.71
N LEU A 187 6.72 -3.85 -26.37
CA LEU A 187 5.39 -3.32 -26.03
C LEU A 187 4.30 -4.39 -26.20
N LEU A 188 4.30 -5.10 -27.33
CA LEU A 188 3.32 -6.14 -27.61
C LEU A 188 3.46 -7.31 -26.63
N TYR A 189 4.68 -7.70 -26.31
CA TYR A 189 4.93 -8.77 -25.36
C TYR A 189 4.41 -8.41 -23.95
N PHE A 190 4.78 -7.24 -23.45
CA PHE A 190 4.30 -6.76 -22.15
C PHE A 190 2.77 -6.64 -22.11
N ALA A 191 2.17 -6.05 -23.15
CA ALA A 191 0.72 -5.93 -23.29
C ALA A 191 0.02 -7.30 -23.28
N THR A 192 0.62 -8.32 -23.93
CA THR A 192 0.11 -9.69 -23.94
C THR A 192 0.19 -10.31 -22.54
N ARG A 193 1.30 -10.14 -21.82
CA ARG A 193 1.43 -10.62 -20.43
C ARG A 193 0.41 -9.96 -19.50
N LEU A 194 0.23 -8.64 -19.60
CA LEU A 194 -0.77 -7.96 -18.79
C LEU A 194 -2.20 -8.42 -19.16
N THR A 195 -2.48 -8.65 -20.44
CA THR A 195 -3.76 -9.22 -20.89
C THR A 195 -3.99 -10.63 -20.34
N GLU A 196 -2.96 -11.48 -20.35
CA GLU A 196 -3.02 -12.80 -19.71
C GLU A 196 -3.44 -12.67 -18.25
N PHE A 197 -2.78 -11.79 -17.49
CA PHE A 197 -3.08 -11.58 -16.08
C PHE A 197 -4.53 -11.10 -15.87
N VAL A 198 -4.97 -10.08 -16.62
CA VAL A 198 -6.32 -9.48 -16.49
C VAL A 198 -7.43 -10.49 -16.82
N THR A 199 -7.16 -11.40 -17.76
CA THR A 199 -8.11 -12.43 -18.20
C THR A 199 -7.98 -13.76 -17.45
N SER A 200 -7.04 -13.85 -16.50
CA SER A 200 -6.88 -15.03 -15.64
C SER A 200 -7.89 -15.04 -14.50
N CYS A 201 -8.34 -16.22 -14.12
CA CYS A 201 -9.22 -16.41 -12.96
C CYS A 201 -8.47 -16.30 -11.63
N ASP A 202 -9.19 -15.97 -10.56
CA ASP A 202 -8.59 -15.79 -9.22
C ASP A 202 -7.86 -17.04 -8.74
N ALA A 203 -8.40 -18.24 -9.03
CA ALA A 203 -7.75 -19.48 -8.62
C ALA A 203 -6.36 -19.67 -9.26
N ARG A 204 -6.20 -19.27 -10.52
CA ARG A 204 -4.88 -19.27 -11.17
C ARG A 204 -3.97 -18.22 -10.58
N ARG A 205 -4.48 -17.00 -10.35
CA ARG A 205 -3.71 -15.91 -9.73
C ARG A 205 -3.21 -16.33 -8.35
N ASP A 206 -4.06 -16.98 -7.55
CA ASP A 206 -3.73 -17.41 -6.19
C ASP A 206 -2.72 -18.58 -6.16
N ALA A 207 -2.79 -19.50 -7.11
CA ALA A 207 -1.98 -20.71 -7.10
C ALA A 207 -0.73 -20.65 -7.99
N GLU A 208 -0.84 -20.06 -9.22
CA GLU A 208 0.28 -20.06 -10.17
C GLU A 208 1.04 -18.71 -10.16
N TYR A 209 0.34 -17.57 -10.01
CA TYR A 209 0.98 -16.27 -10.10
C TYR A 209 1.49 -15.75 -8.76
N ASP A 210 1.04 -16.29 -7.64
CA ASP A 210 1.67 -15.97 -6.35
C ASP A 210 3.05 -16.62 -6.20
N THR A 211 3.26 -17.81 -6.81
CA THR A 211 4.54 -18.54 -6.77
C THR A 211 5.56 -18.08 -7.81
N LEU A 212 5.22 -17.05 -8.58
CA LEU A 212 5.97 -16.58 -9.73
C LEU A 212 6.37 -15.12 -9.53
N SER A 213 7.65 -14.80 -9.76
CA SER A 213 8.11 -13.42 -9.70
C SER A 213 7.57 -12.61 -10.89
N TRP A 214 7.41 -11.29 -10.70
CA TRP A 214 7.03 -10.39 -11.78
C TRP A 214 8.07 -10.39 -12.90
N TRP A 215 9.36 -10.47 -12.53
CA TRP A 215 10.48 -10.56 -13.48
C TRP A 215 10.33 -11.75 -14.43
N GLU A 216 10.08 -12.95 -13.88
CA GLU A 216 9.86 -14.16 -14.66
C GLU A 216 8.57 -14.11 -15.49
N PHE A 217 7.48 -13.55 -14.91
CA PHE A 217 6.21 -13.45 -15.61
C PHE A 217 6.32 -12.60 -16.88
N VAL A 218 6.96 -11.44 -16.81
CA VAL A 218 7.15 -10.55 -17.95
C VAL A 218 8.41 -10.91 -18.76
N GLN A 219 9.13 -11.97 -18.40
CA GLN A 219 10.36 -12.47 -19.03
C GLN A 219 11.41 -11.37 -19.28
N ALA A 220 11.65 -10.55 -18.25
CA ALA A 220 12.46 -9.35 -18.37
C ALA A 220 13.87 -9.59 -18.92
N GLU A 221 14.48 -10.75 -18.66
CA GLU A 221 15.83 -11.13 -19.15
C GLU A 221 15.93 -11.18 -20.68
N ARG A 222 14.81 -11.36 -21.38
CA ARG A 222 14.79 -11.46 -22.85
C ARG A 222 14.90 -10.12 -23.55
N PHE A 223 14.75 -9.00 -22.82
CA PHE A 223 14.56 -7.67 -23.36
C PHE A 223 15.62 -6.68 -22.88
N GLY A 224 15.70 -5.53 -23.53
CA GLY A 224 16.68 -4.50 -23.25
C GLY A 224 16.48 -3.82 -21.88
N SER A 225 17.50 -3.04 -21.47
CA SER A 225 17.53 -2.35 -20.19
C SER A 225 16.34 -1.42 -19.96
N LEU A 226 15.83 -0.76 -21.01
CA LEU A 226 14.69 0.11 -20.90
C LEU A 226 13.40 -0.65 -20.53
N TYR A 227 13.16 -1.80 -21.16
CA TYR A 227 12.05 -2.70 -20.77
C TYR A 227 12.18 -3.14 -19.31
N GLN A 228 13.38 -3.57 -18.92
CA GLN A 228 13.66 -4.02 -17.55
C GLN A 228 13.44 -2.91 -16.52
N ASN A 229 13.96 -1.71 -16.78
CA ASN A 229 13.87 -0.61 -15.83
C ASN A 229 12.47 -0.01 -15.79
N LEU A 230 11.85 0.27 -16.95
CA LEU A 230 10.59 1.01 -17.01
C LEU A 230 9.36 0.11 -16.82
N LEU A 231 9.24 -0.99 -17.58
CA LEU A 231 8.04 -1.84 -17.53
C LEU A 231 8.10 -2.90 -16.43
N THR A 232 9.29 -3.21 -15.94
CA THR A 232 9.46 -4.26 -14.93
C THR A 232 9.76 -3.65 -13.55
N ARG A 233 10.89 -2.96 -13.37
CA ARG A 233 11.33 -2.44 -12.07
C ARG A 233 10.54 -1.21 -11.60
N SER A 234 10.13 -0.31 -12.52
CA SER A 234 9.35 0.87 -12.10
C SER A 234 7.96 0.51 -11.58
N LEU A 235 7.35 -0.58 -12.06
CA LEU A 235 6.06 -1.07 -11.54
C LEU A 235 6.18 -1.84 -10.22
N THR A 236 7.38 -2.19 -9.80
CA THR A 236 7.66 -2.95 -8.59
C THR A 236 8.42 -2.11 -7.58
N ARG A 237 9.72 -1.93 -7.78
CA ARG A 237 10.62 -1.35 -6.79
C ARG A 237 10.29 0.11 -6.50
N ASN A 238 10.07 0.91 -7.54
CA ASN A 238 9.77 2.34 -7.38
C ASN A 238 8.40 2.61 -6.78
N LEU A 239 7.39 1.73 -6.99
CA LEU A 239 6.04 1.95 -6.47
C LEU A 239 5.77 1.27 -5.13
N VAL A 240 6.38 0.09 -4.89
CA VAL A 240 6.01 -0.77 -3.76
C VAL A 240 7.22 -1.39 -3.04
N ALA A 241 8.41 -0.83 -3.24
CA ALA A 241 9.68 -1.26 -2.64
C ALA A 241 10.09 -2.73 -2.91
N ALA A 242 9.34 -3.46 -3.75
CA ALA A 242 9.61 -4.86 -4.04
C ALA A 242 10.53 -5.00 -5.25
N GLN A 243 11.62 -5.78 -5.11
CA GLN A 243 12.43 -6.14 -6.27
C GLN A 243 11.60 -6.98 -7.25
N ALA A 244 11.67 -6.69 -8.55
CA ALA A 244 10.88 -7.39 -9.56
C ALA A 244 11.15 -8.90 -9.56
N GLU A 245 12.37 -9.27 -9.24
CA GLU A 245 12.87 -10.63 -9.14
C GLU A 245 12.28 -11.42 -7.96
N LEU A 246 11.77 -10.72 -6.94
CA LEU A 246 11.18 -11.28 -5.73
C LEU A 246 9.67 -11.00 -5.62
N ALA A 247 9.18 -9.96 -6.26
CA ALA A 247 7.79 -9.50 -6.14
C ALA A 247 6.81 -10.53 -6.74
N SER A 248 5.76 -10.88 -6.00
CA SER A 248 4.71 -11.78 -6.48
C SER A 248 4.00 -11.21 -7.71
N THR A 249 3.93 -11.99 -8.78
CA THR A 249 3.14 -11.65 -9.98
C THR A 249 1.67 -11.42 -9.64
N ARG A 250 1.13 -12.15 -8.67
CA ARG A 250 -0.24 -11.92 -8.22
C ARG A 250 -0.45 -10.49 -7.74
N THR A 251 0.39 -10.04 -6.83
CA THR A 251 0.30 -8.68 -6.27
C THR A 251 0.58 -7.62 -7.33
N ILE A 252 1.70 -7.73 -8.06
CA ILE A 252 2.09 -6.70 -9.04
C ILE A 252 1.12 -6.66 -10.21
N GLY A 253 0.67 -7.80 -10.71
CA GLY A 253 -0.34 -7.88 -11.76
C GLY A 253 -1.68 -7.23 -11.36
N LEU A 254 -2.10 -7.40 -10.08
CA LEU A 254 -3.27 -6.69 -9.55
C LEU A 254 -3.05 -5.17 -9.53
N GLN A 255 -1.88 -4.68 -9.09
CA GLN A 255 -1.58 -3.25 -9.09
C GLN A 255 -1.53 -2.69 -10.52
N ALA A 256 -0.86 -3.37 -11.45
CA ALA A 256 -0.83 -2.99 -12.86
C ALA A 256 -2.25 -2.98 -13.48
N THR A 257 -3.07 -3.98 -13.17
CA THR A 257 -4.48 -4.01 -13.59
C THR A 257 -5.27 -2.81 -13.06
N ARG A 258 -5.11 -2.46 -11.79
CA ARG A 258 -5.80 -1.33 -11.15
C ARG A 258 -5.37 0.01 -11.74
N ILE A 259 -4.08 0.21 -11.92
CA ILE A 259 -3.52 1.48 -12.37
C ILE A 259 -3.67 1.62 -13.89
N LEU A 260 -3.14 0.70 -14.69
CA LEU A 260 -3.10 0.84 -16.13
C LEU A 260 -4.44 0.51 -16.79
N VAL A 261 -5.06 -0.59 -16.39
CA VAL A 261 -6.27 -1.06 -17.05
C VAL A 261 -7.50 -0.38 -16.46
N ALA A 262 -7.85 -0.65 -15.20
CA ALA A 262 -9.10 -0.17 -14.62
C ALA A 262 -9.15 1.35 -14.53
N ASN A 263 -8.04 2.01 -14.15
CA ASN A 263 -8.04 3.44 -13.94
C ASN A 263 -7.77 4.23 -15.22
N ILE A 264 -6.66 3.96 -15.93
CA ILE A 264 -6.26 4.76 -17.09
C ILE A 264 -7.08 4.39 -18.33
N LEU A 265 -7.15 3.10 -18.70
CA LEU A 265 -7.87 2.70 -19.90
C LEU A 265 -9.40 2.76 -19.74
N PHE A 266 -9.94 2.30 -18.61
CA PHE A 266 -11.38 2.21 -18.38
C PHE A 266 -11.96 3.36 -17.56
N SER A 267 -11.11 4.18 -16.91
CA SER A 267 -11.53 5.28 -16.02
C SER A 267 -12.63 4.87 -15.03
N MET A 268 -12.42 3.73 -14.38
CA MET A 268 -13.38 3.20 -13.40
C MET A 268 -13.42 4.00 -12.10
N TYR A 269 -12.45 4.90 -11.91
CA TYR A 269 -12.34 5.77 -10.74
C TYR A 269 -12.30 7.23 -11.20
N ASP A 270 -12.96 8.11 -10.44
CA ASP A 270 -13.08 9.52 -10.78
C ASP A 270 -11.72 10.22 -10.82
N GLU A 271 -10.81 9.84 -9.92
CA GLU A 271 -9.47 10.42 -9.77
C GLU A 271 -8.42 9.33 -9.68
N ALA A 272 -7.43 9.38 -10.57
CA ALA A 272 -6.37 8.39 -10.65
C ALA A 272 -5.38 8.46 -9.49
N SER A 273 -5.12 9.67 -9.00
CA SER A 273 -4.07 9.97 -8.03
C SER A 273 -4.49 11.14 -7.15
N ARG A 274 -4.41 10.96 -5.84
CA ARG A 274 -4.72 11.97 -4.85
C ARG A 274 -3.57 12.11 -3.86
N LEU A 275 -3.33 13.34 -3.40
CA LEU A 275 -2.33 13.68 -2.39
C LEU A 275 -2.98 14.56 -1.31
N LEU A 276 -2.36 14.68 -0.14
CA LEU A 276 -2.83 15.58 0.91
C LEU A 276 -2.43 17.03 0.61
N ASN A 277 -3.28 17.98 1.05
CA ASN A 277 -3.07 19.42 0.87
C ASN A 277 -2.24 20.08 1.99
N ALA A 278 -1.66 19.30 2.88
CA ALA A 278 -0.76 19.74 3.96
C ALA A 278 -0.04 18.53 4.59
N PRO A 279 0.85 18.72 5.60
CA PRO A 279 1.48 17.62 6.33
C PRO A 279 0.46 16.61 6.86
N THR A 280 0.81 15.33 6.76
CA THR A 280 -0.14 14.22 7.00
C THR A 280 -0.80 14.27 8.37
N SER A 281 -0.02 14.53 9.44
CA SER A 281 -0.59 14.60 10.78
C SER A 281 -1.58 15.75 10.92
N GLU A 282 -1.29 16.94 10.37
CA GLU A 282 -2.13 18.12 10.52
C GLU A 282 -3.51 17.98 9.89
N VAL A 283 -3.61 17.31 8.74
CA VAL A 283 -4.85 17.28 7.95
C VAL A 283 -5.55 15.92 7.92
N TRP A 284 -4.95 14.91 8.54
CA TRP A 284 -5.55 13.58 8.58
C TRP A 284 -5.43 12.92 9.97
N ILE A 285 -4.21 12.68 10.49
CA ILE A 285 -4.01 11.82 11.66
C ILE A 285 -4.49 12.50 12.95
N ASP A 286 -4.09 13.76 13.20
CA ASP A 286 -4.48 14.49 14.41
C ASP A 286 -5.99 14.78 14.45
N PRO A 287 -6.63 15.23 13.35
CA PRO A 287 -8.09 15.30 13.28
C PRO A 287 -8.78 13.96 13.56
N TRP A 288 -8.22 12.85 13.04
CA TRP A 288 -8.77 11.52 13.29
C TRP A 288 -8.68 11.12 14.75
N LEU A 289 -7.50 11.24 15.36
CA LEU A 289 -7.32 10.94 16.78
C LEU A 289 -8.22 11.82 17.66
N ASN A 290 -8.30 13.13 17.37
CA ASN A 290 -9.16 14.06 18.10
C ASN A 290 -10.63 13.68 18.00
N HIS A 291 -11.10 13.29 16.81
CA HIS A 291 -12.46 12.79 16.62
C HIS A 291 -12.71 11.53 17.47
N LEU A 292 -11.82 10.55 17.43
CA LEU A 292 -11.97 9.29 18.19
C LEU A 292 -11.98 9.54 19.70
N ARG A 293 -11.07 10.37 20.20
CA ARG A 293 -11.02 10.74 21.64
C ARG A 293 -12.28 11.51 22.06
N GLY A 294 -12.71 12.47 21.24
CA GLY A 294 -13.94 13.24 21.50
C GLY A 294 -15.19 12.37 21.52
N ALA A 295 -15.18 11.25 20.80
CA ALA A 295 -16.27 10.29 20.75
C ALA A 295 -16.14 9.13 21.76
N GLY A 296 -15.10 9.12 22.62
CA GLY A 296 -14.99 8.21 23.76
C GLY A 296 -13.96 7.09 23.65
N VAL A 297 -13.05 7.13 22.66
CA VAL A 297 -11.90 6.22 22.63
C VAL A 297 -10.87 6.65 23.69
N ASN A 298 -10.45 5.72 24.53
CA ASN A 298 -9.36 5.93 25.45
C ASN A 298 -8.03 5.76 24.73
N TRP A 299 -7.19 6.79 24.75
CA TRP A 299 -5.90 6.82 24.09
C TRP A 299 -4.76 6.75 25.10
N PHE A 300 -3.88 5.75 24.96
CA PHE A 300 -2.72 5.49 25.80
C PHE A 300 -1.43 5.60 24.98
N PRO A 301 -0.88 6.81 24.81
CA PRO A 301 0.42 7.00 24.16
C PRO A 301 1.57 6.49 25.02
N ASP A 302 2.77 6.49 24.47
CA ASP A 302 4.02 6.07 25.13
C ASP A 302 3.87 4.71 25.85
N THR A 303 3.02 3.83 25.31
CA THR A 303 2.67 2.56 25.91
C THR A 303 3.04 1.40 24.99
N THR A 304 4.15 0.75 25.31
CA THR A 304 4.69 -0.40 24.57
C THR A 304 4.04 -1.70 25.02
N VAL A 305 3.57 -2.51 24.07
CA VAL A 305 3.12 -3.88 24.29
C VAL A 305 4.34 -4.78 24.40
N GLU A 306 4.53 -5.41 25.55
CA GLU A 306 5.70 -6.25 25.86
C GLU A 306 5.42 -7.76 25.78
N GLY A 307 4.16 -8.15 25.93
CA GLY A 307 3.77 -9.56 25.89
C GLY A 307 2.27 -9.76 25.96
N ILE A 308 1.82 -10.91 25.52
CA ILE A 308 0.41 -11.32 25.53
C ILE A 308 0.30 -12.61 26.30
N GLU A 309 -0.62 -12.67 27.25
CA GLU A 309 -0.81 -13.80 28.17
C GLU A 309 -1.98 -14.67 27.70
N LEU A 310 -1.77 -15.98 27.70
CA LEU A 310 -2.78 -16.97 27.33
C LEU A 310 -3.24 -17.78 28.55
N GLN A 311 -4.54 -17.96 28.69
CA GLN A 311 -5.15 -18.88 29.65
C GLN A 311 -6.36 -19.59 29.00
N GLY A 312 -6.41 -20.90 29.07
CA GLY A 312 -7.52 -21.67 28.51
C GLY A 312 -7.71 -21.52 27.01
N GLY A 313 -6.63 -21.24 26.25
CA GLY A 313 -6.66 -21.06 24.79
C GLY A 313 -7.17 -19.70 24.32
N ALA A 314 -7.34 -18.73 25.21
CA ALA A 314 -7.72 -17.35 24.91
C ALA A 314 -6.74 -16.36 25.56
N ILE A 315 -6.74 -15.10 25.12
CA ILE A 315 -5.96 -14.05 25.78
C ILE A 315 -6.62 -13.72 27.12
N SER A 316 -5.83 -13.77 28.21
CA SER A 316 -6.23 -13.40 29.56
C SER A 316 -5.77 -11.99 29.97
N GLY A 317 -4.72 -11.47 29.31
CA GLY A 317 -4.18 -10.16 29.56
C GLY A 317 -3.07 -9.78 28.61
N VAL A 318 -2.68 -8.52 28.61
CA VAL A 318 -1.56 -8.00 27.82
C VAL A 318 -0.67 -7.18 28.74
N ARG A 319 0.62 -7.47 28.75
CA ARG A 319 1.62 -6.69 29.46
C ARG A 319 2.02 -5.48 28.65
N VAL A 320 1.94 -4.33 29.29
CA VAL A 320 2.33 -3.04 28.69
C VAL A 320 3.21 -2.26 29.65
N SER A 321 4.08 -1.41 29.11
CA SER A 321 4.88 -0.46 29.88
C SER A 321 4.79 0.95 29.28
N SER A 322 4.87 1.97 30.14
CA SER A 322 4.85 3.38 29.79
C SER A 322 6.07 4.08 30.41
N GLY A 323 7.28 3.57 30.13
CA GLY A 323 8.54 4.09 30.69
C GLY A 323 8.78 3.75 32.17
N GLY A 324 7.92 2.91 32.80
CA GLY A 324 8.01 2.44 34.16
C GLY A 324 7.80 0.92 34.26
N PRO A 325 7.47 0.38 35.46
CA PRO A 325 7.18 -1.04 35.62
C PRO A 325 6.03 -1.50 34.71
N SER A 326 6.17 -2.71 34.16
CA SER A 326 5.12 -3.34 33.36
C SER A 326 3.84 -3.56 34.17
N ARG A 327 2.69 -3.38 33.53
CA ARG A 327 1.37 -3.71 34.10
C ARG A 327 0.59 -4.57 33.10
N THR A 328 -0.29 -5.42 33.63
CA THR A 328 -1.21 -6.19 32.79
C THR A 328 -2.51 -5.41 32.61
N ILE A 329 -2.93 -5.26 31.37
CA ILE A 329 -4.25 -4.74 30.99
C ILE A 329 -5.14 -5.89 30.57
N THR A 330 -6.46 -5.72 30.74
CA THR A 330 -7.46 -6.72 30.38
C THR A 330 -8.58 -6.09 29.56
N ALA A 331 -9.10 -6.85 28.60
CA ALA A 331 -10.26 -6.50 27.79
C ALA A 331 -11.03 -7.78 27.44
N ASP A 332 -12.23 -7.65 26.89
CA ASP A 332 -12.98 -8.80 26.39
C ASP A 332 -12.34 -9.36 25.10
N VAL A 333 -11.87 -8.47 24.23
CA VAL A 333 -11.33 -8.78 22.91
C VAL A 333 -10.09 -7.93 22.63
N TYR A 334 -9.17 -8.46 21.86
CA TYR A 334 -7.91 -7.81 21.51
C TYR A 334 -7.72 -7.72 20.00
N VAL A 335 -7.33 -6.55 19.52
CA VAL A 335 -6.95 -6.30 18.12
C VAL A 335 -5.46 -6.01 18.07
N LEU A 336 -4.67 -6.90 17.46
CA LEU A 336 -3.24 -6.69 17.21
C LEU A 336 -3.07 -5.91 15.91
N ALA A 337 -2.74 -4.62 16.04
CA ALA A 337 -2.64 -3.67 14.92
C ALA A 337 -1.21 -3.11 14.75
N ILE A 338 -0.22 -3.94 15.01
CA ILE A 338 1.20 -3.61 14.90
C ILE A 338 1.82 -4.28 13.65
N PRO A 339 2.97 -3.79 13.14
CA PRO A 339 3.65 -4.40 12.00
C PRO A 339 4.08 -5.85 12.25
N VAL A 340 4.37 -6.58 11.15
CA VAL A 340 4.67 -8.02 11.18
C VAL A 340 5.86 -8.35 12.09
N GLU A 341 6.85 -7.49 12.19
CA GLU A 341 8.05 -7.66 13.02
C GLU A 341 7.70 -7.79 14.51
N GLY A 342 6.83 -6.89 14.98
CA GLY A 342 6.31 -6.95 16.34
C GLY A 342 5.33 -8.11 16.56
N ALA A 343 4.49 -8.40 15.56
CA ALA A 343 3.56 -9.53 15.62
C ALA A 343 4.29 -10.87 15.75
N ARG A 344 5.38 -11.09 15.03
CA ARG A 344 6.23 -12.29 15.16
C ARG A 344 6.73 -12.51 16.58
N THR A 345 7.19 -11.43 17.19
CA THR A 345 7.74 -11.47 18.56
C THR A 345 6.67 -11.79 19.59
N LEU A 346 5.49 -11.15 19.47
CA LEU A 346 4.41 -11.31 20.43
C LEU A 346 3.66 -12.63 20.27
N LEU A 347 3.51 -13.12 19.03
CA LEU A 347 2.78 -14.35 18.70
C LEU A 347 3.73 -15.55 18.60
N GLY A 348 4.49 -15.82 19.65
CA GLY A 348 5.46 -16.90 19.75
C GLY A 348 4.82 -18.30 19.82
N ALA A 349 5.61 -19.30 20.22
CA ALA A 349 5.26 -20.72 20.19
C ALA A 349 3.89 -21.08 20.80
N PRO A 350 3.44 -20.53 21.94
CA PRO A 350 2.13 -20.85 22.50
C PRO A 350 0.95 -20.46 21.58
N PHE A 351 1.07 -19.34 20.87
CA PHE A 351 0.07 -18.86 19.92
C PHE A 351 0.04 -19.72 18.66
N ARG A 352 1.22 -20.10 18.15
CA ARG A 352 1.39 -20.94 16.95
C ARG A 352 0.90 -22.37 17.18
N ALA A 353 0.98 -22.86 18.40
CA ALA A 353 0.39 -24.15 18.77
C ALA A 353 -1.14 -24.14 18.71
N LEU A 354 -1.77 -23.01 19.03
CA LEU A 354 -3.22 -22.83 18.94
C LEU A 354 -3.67 -22.52 17.50
N ASP A 355 -2.90 -21.70 16.81
CA ASP A 355 -3.16 -21.33 15.42
C ASP A 355 -1.90 -21.49 14.55
N PRO A 356 -1.70 -22.65 13.92
CA PRO A 356 -0.54 -22.91 13.06
C PRO A 356 -0.36 -21.94 11.89
N ALA A 357 -1.42 -21.26 11.43
CA ALA A 357 -1.32 -20.27 10.36
C ALA A 357 -0.44 -19.07 10.77
N LEU A 358 -0.30 -18.79 12.08
CA LEU A 358 0.55 -17.72 12.58
C LEU A 358 2.06 -18.03 12.43
N THR A 359 2.45 -19.27 12.17
CA THR A 359 3.84 -19.65 11.90
C THR A 359 4.33 -19.00 10.60
N ALA A 360 3.46 -18.85 9.62
CA ALA A 360 3.79 -18.27 8.33
C ALA A 360 4.14 -16.75 8.40
N LEU A 361 3.91 -16.10 9.54
CA LEU A 361 4.39 -14.72 9.77
C LEU A 361 5.92 -14.62 9.66
N ASP A 362 6.65 -15.69 9.98
CA ASP A 362 8.13 -15.70 9.92
C ASP A 362 8.65 -15.63 8.47
N ASP A 363 7.86 -16.08 7.51
CA ASP A 363 8.20 -16.12 6.09
C ASP A 363 7.87 -14.79 5.37
N LEU A 364 7.18 -13.87 6.02
CA LEU A 364 6.87 -12.56 5.43
C LEU A 364 8.10 -11.66 5.53
N MET A 365 8.49 -11.00 4.46
CA MET A 365 9.75 -10.26 4.36
C MET A 365 9.55 -8.75 4.50
N PRO A 366 10.05 -8.12 5.57
CA PRO A 366 10.22 -6.67 5.62
C PRO A 366 11.49 -6.24 4.87
N ASP A 367 11.45 -5.07 4.24
CA ASP A 367 12.63 -4.45 3.62
C ASP A 367 12.62 -2.93 3.85
N TRP A 368 13.73 -2.27 3.49
CA TRP A 368 13.89 -0.85 3.70
C TRP A 368 13.34 -0.05 2.53
N MET A 369 12.35 0.78 2.83
CA MET A 369 11.92 1.91 2.03
C MET A 369 11.78 3.09 2.98
N THR A 370 12.35 4.23 2.64
CA THR A 370 12.48 5.33 3.60
C THR A 370 12.25 6.65 2.93
N GLY A 371 11.50 7.52 3.60
CA GLY A 371 11.27 8.90 3.17
C GLY A 371 12.44 9.81 3.49
N VAL A 372 12.79 10.62 2.52
CA VAL A 372 13.73 11.73 2.60
C VAL A 372 13.04 12.99 2.10
N GLN A 373 13.28 14.12 2.75
CA GLN A 373 12.74 15.40 2.27
C GLN A 373 13.80 16.45 2.12
N TYR A 374 13.62 17.26 1.08
CA TYR A 374 14.39 18.48 0.84
C TYR A 374 13.46 19.67 0.99
N PHE A 375 13.78 20.55 1.91
CA PHE A 375 13.09 21.82 2.11
C PHE A 375 13.80 22.90 1.32
N LEU A 376 13.10 23.58 0.41
CA LEU A 376 13.70 24.43 -0.60
C LEU A 376 13.31 25.90 -0.41
N SER A 377 14.23 26.81 -0.77
CA SER A 377 14.04 28.26 -0.70
C SER A 377 13.19 28.85 -1.83
N ARG A 378 12.87 28.05 -2.87
CA ARG A 378 12.00 28.44 -3.96
C ARG A 378 11.03 27.33 -4.33
N ARG A 379 9.92 27.66 -4.99
CA ARG A 379 8.99 26.68 -5.52
C ARG A 379 9.60 25.89 -6.69
N LEU A 380 9.36 24.59 -6.68
CA LEU A 380 9.93 23.63 -7.63
C LEU A 380 8.86 22.65 -8.14
N PRO A 381 7.94 23.08 -9.02
CA PRO A 381 6.92 22.21 -9.56
C PRO A 381 7.51 21.27 -10.63
N ILE A 382 8.02 20.10 -10.23
CA ILE A 382 8.63 19.11 -11.15
C ILE A 382 7.56 18.44 -12.01
N ALA A 383 6.53 17.90 -11.36
CA ALA A 383 5.35 17.32 -12.00
C ALA A 383 4.16 17.49 -11.07
N ARG A 384 2.94 17.57 -11.63
CA ARG A 384 1.74 17.64 -10.80
C ARG A 384 1.29 16.25 -10.34
N GLY A 385 2.18 15.54 -9.70
CA GLY A 385 2.02 14.19 -9.15
C GLY A 385 3.34 13.49 -8.95
N HIS A 386 3.36 12.20 -9.17
CA HIS A 386 4.49 11.31 -8.92
C HIS A 386 5.59 11.46 -9.98
N VAL A 387 6.83 11.47 -9.54
CA VAL A 387 8.01 11.36 -10.40
C VAL A 387 8.72 10.05 -10.11
N THR A 388 8.95 9.24 -11.13
CA THR A 388 9.73 8.00 -11.06
C THR A 388 11.06 8.22 -11.77
N TYR A 389 12.17 8.00 -11.09
CA TYR A 389 13.52 8.11 -11.64
C TYR A 389 13.94 6.73 -12.16
N VAL A 390 13.70 6.50 -13.47
CA VAL A 390 13.77 5.16 -14.09
C VAL A 390 15.16 4.54 -14.01
N ASP A 391 16.20 5.37 -14.14
CA ASP A 391 17.60 4.94 -14.17
C ASP A 391 18.32 5.13 -12.80
N SER A 392 17.56 5.47 -11.75
CA SER A 392 18.12 5.61 -10.40
C SER A 392 18.47 4.24 -9.81
N PRO A 393 19.73 3.97 -9.46
CA PRO A 393 20.10 2.71 -8.82
C PRO A 393 19.46 2.52 -7.44
N TRP A 394 19.14 3.64 -6.75
CA TRP A 394 18.44 3.59 -5.46
C TRP A 394 16.92 3.55 -5.61
N ALA A 395 16.41 3.39 -6.84
CA ALA A 395 14.99 3.29 -7.18
C ALA A 395 14.16 4.43 -6.57
N LEU A 396 14.59 5.65 -6.85
CA LEU A 396 13.96 6.85 -6.29
C LEU A 396 12.60 7.10 -6.93
N THR A 397 11.67 7.57 -6.08
CA THR A 397 10.44 8.26 -6.49
C THR A 397 10.27 9.54 -5.69
N SER A 398 9.59 10.53 -6.25
CA SER A 398 9.35 11.77 -5.52
C SER A 398 8.00 12.42 -5.81
N VAL A 399 7.64 13.33 -4.92
CA VAL A 399 6.53 14.29 -5.11
C VAL A 399 7.01 15.66 -4.65
N SER A 400 6.84 16.68 -5.50
CA SER A 400 6.97 18.08 -5.10
C SER A 400 5.73 18.46 -4.30
N GLN A 401 5.80 18.29 -2.98
CA GLN A 401 4.66 18.41 -2.03
C GLN A 401 4.14 19.84 -1.95
N GLY A 402 5.03 20.83 -1.96
CA GLY A 402 4.65 22.23 -1.75
C GLY A 402 3.68 22.78 -2.79
N GLN A 403 3.60 22.19 -4.00
CA GLN A 403 2.59 22.57 -4.99
C GLN A 403 1.17 22.10 -4.65
N PHE A 404 1.05 21.11 -3.76
CA PHE A 404 -0.24 20.57 -3.30
C PHE A 404 -0.64 21.14 -1.94
N TRP A 405 0.33 21.50 -1.11
CA TRP A 405 0.09 21.98 0.23
C TRP A 405 -0.47 23.40 0.25
N ASN A 406 -1.66 23.53 0.80
CA ASN A 406 -2.29 24.83 1.07
C ASN A 406 -1.83 25.33 2.45
N ARG A 407 -0.53 25.57 2.57
CA ARG A 407 0.12 26.05 3.80
C ARG A 407 1.16 27.11 3.43
N ASP A 408 1.30 28.09 4.32
CA ASP A 408 2.45 29.00 4.27
C ASP A 408 3.67 28.31 4.89
N LEU A 409 4.54 27.80 4.03
CA LEU A 409 5.74 27.07 4.47
C LEU A 409 6.72 27.95 5.24
N SER A 410 6.59 29.28 5.20
CA SER A 410 7.39 30.20 6.02
C SER A 410 7.06 30.14 7.51
N THR A 411 5.98 29.48 7.88
CA THR A 411 5.60 29.25 9.29
C THR A 411 6.35 28.09 9.94
N TYR A 412 7.18 27.38 9.17
CA TYR A 412 8.02 26.28 9.64
C TYR A 412 9.51 26.63 9.57
N GLY A 413 10.29 25.92 10.36
CA GLY A 413 11.74 25.99 10.36
C GLY A 413 12.28 27.40 10.68
N ASN A 414 13.23 27.84 9.88
CA ASN A 414 13.80 29.18 9.99
C ASN A 414 13.02 30.28 9.20
N GLY A 415 11.89 29.90 8.58
CA GLY A 415 11.06 30.79 7.78
C GLY A 415 11.51 30.99 6.32
N ALA A 416 12.59 30.33 5.88
CA ALA A 416 13.11 30.46 4.52
C ALA A 416 12.48 29.44 3.52
N VAL A 417 11.76 28.43 4.02
CA VAL A 417 11.19 27.36 3.18
C VAL A 417 10.04 27.87 2.31
N ARG A 418 10.04 27.48 1.04
CA ARG A 418 9.01 27.81 0.04
C ARG A 418 8.47 26.58 -0.68
N ASP A 419 9.18 25.44 -0.63
CA ASP A 419 8.75 24.16 -1.20
C ASP A 419 9.31 22.99 -0.41
N VAL A 420 8.68 21.82 -0.60
CA VAL A 420 9.11 20.54 -0.04
C VAL A 420 9.07 19.49 -1.14
N VAL A 421 10.18 18.81 -1.35
CA VAL A 421 10.25 17.63 -2.22
C VAL A 421 10.44 16.41 -1.33
N SER A 422 9.43 15.54 -1.32
CA SER A 422 9.50 14.24 -0.65
C SER A 422 10.00 13.19 -1.62
N VAL A 423 10.98 12.40 -1.19
CA VAL A 423 11.64 11.36 -1.99
C VAL A 423 11.60 10.06 -1.21
N ASP A 424 11.20 8.96 -1.84
CA ASP A 424 11.34 7.63 -1.26
C ASP A 424 12.54 6.91 -1.90
N VAL A 425 13.38 6.31 -1.05
CA VAL A 425 14.50 5.45 -1.40
C VAL A 425 14.05 4.01 -1.24
N SER A 426 13.91 3.28 -2.35
CA SER A 426 13.38 1.91 -2.34
C SER A 426 14.45 0.84 -2.53
N ASN A 427 15.71 1.23 -2.81
CA ASN A 427 16.84 0.32 -2.95
C ASN A 427 18.03 0.80 -2.12
N TRP A 428 18.23 0.14 -1.00
CA TRP A 428 19.30 0.45 -0.06
C TRP A 428 20.61 -0.33 -0.30
N ASP A 429 20.59 -1.28 -1.26
CA ASP A 429 21.66 -2.28 -1.45
C ASP A 429 22.46 -2.08 -2.74
N ALA A 430 21.94 -1.29 -3.70
CA ALA A 430 22.69 -0.99 -4.92
C ALA A 430 23.72 0.12 -4.71
N PRO A 431 24.89 0.06 -5.39
CA PRO A 431 25.85 1.14 -5.40
C PRO A 431 25.24 2.42 -6.00
N GLY A 432 25.46 3.57 -5.34
CA GLY A 432 25.08 4.89 -5.85
C GLY A 432 26.02 5.36 -6.98
N ILE A 433 25.67 6.48 -7.58
CA ILE A 433 26.42 7.05 -8.73
C ILE A 433 27.53 8.00 -8.31
N LEU A 434 27.39 8.71 -7.18
CA LEU A 434 28.34 9.69 -6.68
C LEU A 434 29.43 9.04 -5.83
N PHE A 435 29.05 8.17 -4.90
CA PHE A 435 29.99 7.54 -3.95
C PHE A 435 30.31 6.08 -4.29
N GLY A 436 29.60 5.45 -5.24
CA GLY A 436 29.78 4.03 -5.58
C GLY A 436 29.48 3.06 -4.44
N LYS A 437 28.76 3.50 -3.40
CA LYS A 437 28.39 2.72 -2.22
C LYS A 437 26.89 2.48 -2.17
N PRO A 438 26.42 1.35 -1.63
CA PRO A 438 25.03 1.17 -1.21
C PRO A 438 24.63 2.20 -0.13
N ALA A 439 23.35 2.59 -0.10
CA ALA A 439 22.84 3.51 0.91
C ALA A 439 23.11 3.03 2.34
N ARG A 440 23.07 1.71 2.60
CA ARG A 440 23.43 1.11 3.89
C ARG A 440 24.88 1.33 4.33
N GLN A 441 25.76 1.76 3.42
CA GLN A 441 27.18 2.01 3.68
C GLN A 441 27.53 3.52 3.62
N CYS A 442 26.55 4.35 3.36
CA CYS A 442 26.70 5.80 3.30
C CYS A 442 26.45 6.44 4.66
N THR A 443 27.18 7.51 4.97
CA THR A 443 26.80 8.40 6.07
C THR A 443 25.52 9.15 5.74
N LYS A 444 24.86 9.74 6.76
CA LYS A 444 23.64 10.52 6.56
C LYS A 444 23.81 11.63 5.52
N ASP A 445 24.94 12.31 5.53
CA ASP A 445 25.25 13.40 4.58
C ASP A 445 25.53 12.85 3.16
N GLU A 446 26.20 11.71 3.04
CA GLU A 446 26.38 11.03 1.75
C GLU A 446 25.05 10.58 1.17
N ILE A 447 24.12 10.05 2.00
CA ILE A 447 22.77 9.66 1.55
C ILE A 447 22.05 10.86 0.91
N PHE A 448 22.05 12.02 1.58
CA PHE A 448 21.41 13.21 1.03
C PHE A 448 22.06 13.68 -0.28
N LYS A 449 23.37 13.68 -0.37
CA LYS A 449 24.09 14.11 -1.58
C LYS A 449 23.84 13.14 -2.74
N GLU A 450 23.87 11.85 -2.47
CA GLU A 450 23.66 10.80 -3.48
C GLU A 450 22.24 10.88 -4.07
N ILE A 451 21.21 10.99 -3.22
CA ILE A 451 19.83 11.13 -3.67
C ILE A 451 19.67 12.36 -4.56
N TRP A 452 20.17 13.51 -4.11
CA TRP A 452 20.08 14.77 -4.84
C TRP A 452 20.78 14.70 -6.21
N GLU A 453 21.92 14.03 -6.27
CA GLU A 453 22.65 13.82 -7.53
C GLU A 453 21.91 12.88 -8.48
N GLN A 454 21.36 11.76 -7.97
CA GLN A 454 20.54 10.85 -8.78
C GLN A 454 19.29 11.55 -9.36
N MET A 455 18.69 12.47 -8.61
CA MET A 455 17.61 13.31 -9.11
C MET A 455 18.08 14.31 -10.17
N LYS A 456 19.22 15.00 -9.93
CA LYS A 456 19.78 15.99 -10.87
C LYS A 456 20.11 15.39 -12.22
N ILE A 457 20.73 14.20 -12.25
CA ILE A 457 21.08 13.53 -13.50
C ILE A 457 19.88 13.33 -14.41
N SER A 458 18.72 13.04 -13.85
CA SER A 458 17.50 12.84 -14.64
C SER A 458 16.74 14.13 -14.93
N LEU A 459 16.72 15.10 -13.97
CA LEU A 459 15.86 16.28 -14.07
C LEU A 459 16.53 17.47 -14.74
N ASN A 460 17.86 17.55 -14.72
CA ASN A 460 18.60 18.71 -15.23
C ASN A 460 19.06 18.55 -16.70
N GLU A 461 18.61 17.53 -17.42
CA GLU A 461 19.03 17.28 -18.81
C GLU A 461 18.63 18.41 -19.76
N ASP A 462 17.38 18.85 -19.70
CA ASP A 462 16.84 19.90 -20.58
C ASP A 462 16.94 21.32 -19.96
N GLY A 463 17.75 21.46 -18.93
CA GLY A 463 17.94 22.74 -18.22
C GLY A 463 18.03 22.55 -16.70
N VAL A 464 18.58 23.54 -16.00
CA VAL A 464 18.82 23.44 -14.55
C VAL A 464 17.52 23.58 -13.77
N ILE A 465 16.92 22.46 -13.39
CA ILE A 465 15.73 22.37 -12.53
C ILE A 465 16.18 22.37 -11.05
N LEU A 466 17.07 21.44 -10.65
CA LEU A 466 17.58 21.30 -9.29
C LEU A 466 18.92 22.05 -9.12
N ARG A 467 19.01 22.87 -8.07
CA ARG A 467 20.22 23.61 -7.71
C ARG A 467 20.57 23.34 -6.25
N ASP A 468 21.83 23.07 -5.96
CA ASP A 468 22.29 22.78 -4.59
C ASP A 468 22.03 23.96 -3.63
N GLY A 469 22.15 25.20 -4.12
CA GLY A 469 21.88 26.43 -3.35
C GLY A 469 20.40 26.67 -2.99
N ASP A 470 19.46 25.89 -3.52
CA ASP A 470 18.04 26.00 -3.18
C ASP A 470 17.70 25.23 -1.89
N ILE A 471 18.57 24.33 -1.42
CA ILE A 471 18.33 23.50 -0.23
C ILE A 471 18.48 24.35 1.03
N VAL A 472 17.37 24.50 1.77
CA VAL A 472 17.35 25.17 3.10
C VAL A 472 17.66 24.16 4.19
N ASP A 473 17.05 22.98 4.13
CA ASP A 473 17.22 21.90 5.10
C ASP A 473 16.86 20.55 4.50
N ARG A 474 17.17 19.47 5.21
CA ARG A 474 16.97 18.08 4.77
C ARG A 474 16.50 17.22 5.94
N PHE A 475 15.58 16.33 5.67
CA PHE A 475 15.07 15.36 6.64
C PHE A 475 15.29 13.94 6.13
N LEU A 476 15.82 13.08 6.97
CA LEU A 476 15.82 11.62 6.79
C LEU A 476 15.06 11.01 7.96
N ASP A 477 14.15 10.09 7.66
CA ASP A 477 13.34 9.39 8.65
C ASP A 477 14.22 8.86 9.81
N PRO A 478 13.95 9.24 11.06
CA PRO A 478 14.71 8.80 12.23
C PRO A 478 14.53 7.31 12.56
N ALA A 479 13.65 6.58 11.85
CA ALA A 479 13.59 5.13 11.91
C ALA A 479 14.91 4.48 11.45
N ILE A 480 15.64 5.13 10.55
CA ILE A 480 17.00 4.74 10.18
C ILE A 480 17.96 5.05 11.33
N LYS A 481 18.49 3.99 11.93
CA LYS A 481 19.45 4.09 13.03
C LYS A 481 20.87 4.02 12.51
N PHE A 482 21.71 4.96 12.96
CA PHE A 482 23.11 5.03 12.58
C PHE A 482 23.99 4.46 13.69
N GLY A 483 24.95 3.64 13.30
CA GLY A 483 25.95 3.07 14.21
C GLY A 483 27.13 4.02 14.47
N PRO A 484 28.11 3.59 15.29
CA PRO A 484 29.30 4.41 15.63
C PRO A 484 30.12 4.84 14.41
N ALA A 485 30.10 4.08 13.31
CA ALA A 485 30.76 4.42 12.05
C ALA A 485 30.02 5.52 11.24
N GLY A 486 28.88 6.00 11.73
CA GLY A 486 28.05 6.99 11.03
C GLY A 486 27.26 6.43 9.84
N THR A 487 27.19 5.12 9.70
CA THR A 487 26.42 4.42 8.66
C THR A 487 25.17 3.75 9.22
N PRO A 488 24.12 3.52 8.42
CA PRO A 488 22.90 2.82 8.84
C PRO A 488 23.19 1.42 9.35
N VAL A 489 22.61 1.05 10.48
CA VAL A 489 22.70 -0.29 11.09
C VAL A 489 21.36 -0.96 11.26
N ASP A 490 20.27 -0.18 11.31
CA ASP A 490 18.92 -0.70 11.50
C ASP A 490 17.89 0.25 10.91
N ASN A 491 16.72 -0.29 10.57
CA ASN A 491 15.49 0.45 10.28
C ASN A 491 14.41 -0.02 11.26
N ALA A 492 14.04 0.82 12.21
CA ALA A 492 13.04 0.51 13.23
C ALA A 492 11.61 0.41 12.68
N GLU A 493 11.35 0.84 11.45
CA GLU A 493 10.04 0.82 10.81
C GLU A 493 10.12 0.34 9.34
N PRO A 494 10.66 -0.87 9.08
CA PRO A 494 10.74 -1.40 7.72
C PRO A 494 9.35 -1.65 7.14
N LEU A 495 9.25 -1.76 5.82
CA LEU A 495 7.99 -2.04 5.12
C LEU A 495 7.89 -3.51 4.74
N LEU A 496 6.70 -4.08 4.88
CA LEU A 496 6.43 -5.42 4.36
C LEU A 496 6.46 -5.43 2.82
N VAL A 497 7.18 -6.40 2.26
CA VAL A 497 7.30 -6.61 0.82
C VAL A 497 6.44 -7.80 0.38
N ASN A 498 5.64 -7.63 -0.66
CA ASN A 498 4.83 -8.70 -1.25
C ASN A 498 5.68 -9.58 -2.18
N THR A 499 6.43 -10.50 -1.60
CA THR A 499 7.25 -11.46 -2.35
C THR A 499 6.43 -12.63 -2.90
N VAL A 500 7.03 -13.47 -3.73
CA VAL A 500 6.45 -14.77 -4.12
C VAL A 500 5.99 -15.54 -2.88
N ASP A 501 4.93 -16.30 -3.02
CA ASP A 501 4.27 -17.07 -1.95
C ASP A 501 3.72 -16.23 -0.77
N SER A 502 3.87 -14.91 -0.77
CA SER A 502 3.43 -14.09 0.37
C SER A 502 1.93 -14.06 0.56
N TRP A 503 1.14 -14.17 -0.51
CA TRP A 503 -0.32 -14.25 -0.40
C TRP A 503 -0.76 -15.51 0.35
N ALA A 504 -0.20 -16.65 0.03
CA ALA A 504 -0.52 -17.91 0.71
C ALA A 504 -0.17 -17.85 2.21
N LYS A 505 0.93 -17.18 2.56
CA LYS A 505 1.49 -17.09 3.91
C LYS A 505 0.82 -16.03 4.79
N ARG A 506 0.11 -15.07 4.23
CA ARG A 506 -0.59 -14.03 5.01
C ARG A 506 -1.74 -14.62 5.80
N PRO A 507 -1.86 -14.32 7.12
CA PRO A 507 -3.02 -14.74 7.91
C PRO A 507 -4.27 -13.94 7.55
N GLY A 508 -5.44 -14.49 7.89
CA GLY A 508 -6.69 -13.73 7.93
C GLY A 508 -6.73 -12.77 9.12
N ALA A 509 -7.74 -11.88 9.13
CA ALA A 509 -7.96 -10.98 10.26
C ALA A 509 -8.48 -11.70 11.51
N THR A 510 -9.07 -12.89 11.36
CA THR A 510 -9.59 -13.75 12.43
C THR A 510 -8.59 -14.88 12.68
N THR A 511 -8.28 -15.16 13.93
CA THR A 511 -7.41 -16.27 14.35
C THR A 511 -8.21 -17.40 14.98
N ARG A 512 -7.54 -18.53 15.25
CA ARG A 512 -8.15 -19.62 16.04
C ARG A 512 -8.17 -19.33 17.54
N ILE A 513 -7.52 -18.24 17.99
CA ILE A 513 -7.59 -17.75 19.37
C ILE A 513 -8.82 -16.84 19.44
N PRO A 514 -9.87 -17.23 20.17
CA PRO A 514 -11.22 -16.67 19.98
C PRO A 514 -11.29 -15.15 20.12
N ASN A 515 -10.51 -14.56 21.01
CA ASN A 515 -10.53 -13.12 21.28
C ASN A 515 -9.31 -12.36 20.73
N LEU A 516 -8.56 -12.94 19.77
CA LEU A 516 -7.47 -12.29 19.07
C LEU A 516 -7.83 -12.04 17.60
N PHE A 517 -7.74 -10.77 17.18
CA PHE A 517 -7.92 -10.32 15.80
C PHE A 517 -6.70 -9.54 15.32
N LEU A 518 -6.43 -9.60 14.01
CA LEU A 518 -5.28 -8.96 13.38
C LEU A 518 -5.74 -7.82 12.47
N ALA A 519 -5.14 -6.64 12.61
CA ALA A 519 -5.53 -5.42 11.87
C ALA A 519 -4.31 -4.63 11.38
N SER A 520 -3.45 -5.27 10.58
CA SER A 520 -2.26 -4.62 10.01
C SER A 520 -2.12 -4.97 8.52
N ASP A 521 -1.17 -4.37 7.87
CA ASP A 521 -0.92 -4.47 6.42
C ASP A 521 -0.43 -5.85 5.95
N TYR A 522 0.02 -6.72 6.86
CA TYR A 522 0.36 -8.11 6.57
C TYR A 522 -0.85 -9.05 6.51
N VAL A 523 -2.03 -8.60 6.92
CA VAL A 523 -3.26 -9.41 6.87
C VAL A 523 -3.73 -9.58 5.43
N LYS A 524 -4.26 -10.75 5.11
CA LYS A 524 -4.83 -11.07 3.79
C LYS A 524 -6.06 -10.21 3.49
N THR A 525 -5.99 -9.39 2.45
CA THR A 525 -7.01 -8.40 2.05
C THR A 525 -7.25 -8.41 0.54
N ASN A 526 -8.38 -7.84 0.07
CA ASN A 526 -8.61 -7.62 -1.36
C ASN A 526 -7.61 -6.63 -1.97
N THR A 527 -7.11 -5.70 -1.15
CA THR A 527 -6.08 -4.73 -1.55
C THR A 527 -4.80 -5.42 -1.99
N ASP A 528 -4.40 -6.49 -1.32
CA ASP A 528 -3.20 -7.29 -1.59
C ASP A 528 -1.94 -6.45 -1.78
N LEU A 529 -1.74 -5.49 -0.91
CA LEU A 529 -0.54 -4.66 -0.85
C LEU A 529 -0.35 -4.15 0.58
N ALA A 530 0.89 -4.12 1.06
CA ALA A 530 1.25 -3.54 2.34
C ALA A 530 1.13 -2.01 2.27
N THR A 531 -0.05 -1.49 2.61
CA THR A 531 -0.42 -0.08 2.51
C THR A 531 -1.42 0.31 3.58
N MET A 532 -1.63 1.61 3.75
CA MET A 532 -2.70 2.15 4.59
C MET A 532 -4.10 1.67 4.17
N GLU A 533 -4.35 1.46 2.89
CA GLU A 533 -5.61 0.86 2.39
C GLU A 533 -5.75 -0.59 2.84
N GLY A 534 -4.67 -1.39 2.71
CA GLY A 534 -4.65 -2.78 3.20
C GLY A 534 -4.84 -2.87 4.70
N ALA A 535 -4.20 -1.98 5.48
CA ALA A 535 -4.36 -1.92 6.93
C ALA A 535 -5.78 -1.52 7.35
N ASN A 536 -6.41 -0.55 6.65
CA ASN A 536 -7.80 -0.16 6.90
C ASN A 536 -8.77 -1.31 6.58
N GLU A 537 -8.58 -2.00 5.44
CA GLU A 537 -9.38 -3.17 5.08
C GLU A 537 -9.22 -4.31 6.11
N ALA A 538 -7.98 -4.59 6.56
CA ALA A 538 -7.71 -5.60 7.57
C ALA A 538 -8.44 -5.29 8.89
N ALA A 539 -8.43 -4.02 9.31
CA ALA A 539 -9.16 -3.55 10.49
C ALA A 539 -10.68 -3.79 10.37
N ARG A 540 -11.27 -3.46 9.23
CA ARG A 540 -12.71 -3.72 8.98
C ARG A 540 -13.04 -5.21 9.01
N ARG A 541 -12.14 -6.06 8.49
CA ARG A 541 -12.28 -7.53 8.58
C ARG A 541 -12.19 -8.03 10.02
N ALA A 542 -11.24 -7.50 10.79
CA ALA A 542 -11.10 -7.79 12.22
C ALA A 542 -12.36 -7.40 12.99
N VAL A 543 -12.86 -6.18 12.77
CA VAL A 543 -14.11 -5.69 13.38
C VAL A 543 -15.28 -6.60 13.03
N ASN A 544 -15.44 -6.97 11.75
CA ASN A 544 -16.51 -7.90 11.36
C ASN A 544 -16.41 -9.26 12.08
N GLY A 545 -15.20 -9.76 12.31
CA GLY A 545 -14.98 -10.96 13.12
C GLY A 545 -15.39 -10.76 14.59
N ILE A 546 -15.11 -9.58 15.16
CA ILE A 546 -15.53 -9.23 16.54
C ILE A 546 -17.06 -9.15 16.63
N LEU A 547 -17.72 -8.58 15.62
CA LEU A 547 -19.18 -8.52 15.57
C LEU A 547 -19.80 -9.92 15.55
N ASP A 548 -19.21 -10.85 14.78
CA ASP A 548 -19.63 -12.25 14.75
C ASP A 548 -19.43 -12.93 16.11
N LEU A 549 -18.23 -12.78 16.71
CA LEU A 549 -17.90 -13.36 18.01
C LEU A 549 -18.87 -12.91 19.11
N THR A 550 -19.19 -11.60 19.13
CA THR A 550 -20.00 -10.99 20.19
C THR A 550 -21.50 -11.05 19.94
N GLY A 551 -21.94 -11.60 18.80
CA GLY A 551 -23.35 -11.69 18.41
C GLY A 551 -23.99 -10.34 18.12
N TRP A 552 -23.23 -9.40 17.54
CA TRP A 552 -23.74 -8.10 17.11
C TRP A 552 -24.73 -8.25 15.94
N SER A 553 -25.89 -7.62 16.04
CA SER A 553 -26.95 -7.69 15.02
C SER A 553 -27.10 -6.43 14.16
N GLY A 554 -26.31 -5.38 14.43
CA GLY A 554 -26.34 -4.13 13.69
C GLY A 554 -25.51 -4.15 12.40
N SER A 555 -25.22 -2.97 11.86
CA SER A 555 -24.47 -2.81 10.61
C SER A 555 -23.04 -3.33 10.72
N ARG A 556 -22.59 -4.00 9.67
CA ARG A 556 -21.20 -4.47 9.55
C ARG A 556 -20.29 -3.38 8.98
N ALA A 557 -19.00 -3.46 9.25
CA ALA A 557 -18.00 -2.65 8.58
C ALA A 557 -17.96 -3.03 7.09
N ARG A 558 -18.07 -2.04 6.22
CA ARG A 558 -18.12 -2.29 4.78
C ARG A 558 -16.76 -2.72 4.24
N ILE A 559 -16.73 -3.79 3.46
CA ILE A 559 -15.58 -4.28 2.72
C ILE A 559 -15.86 -4.12 1.23
N TRP A 560 -14.96 -3.46 0.51
CA TRP A 560 -15.04 -3.38 -0.93
C TRP A 560 -14.17 -4.46 -1.58
N THR A 561 -14.73 -5.11 -2.58
CA THR A 561 -13.95 -5.92 -3.52
C THR A 561 -13.33 -5.02 -4.58
N PHE A 562 -12.23 -5.45 -5.16
CA PHE A 562 -11.69 -4.80 -6.34
C PHE A 562 -12.62 -5.06 -7.55
N GLU A 563 -13.05 -3.98 -8.18
CA GLU A 563 -13.88 -4.06 -9.38
C GLU A 563 -12.99 -4.12 -10.62
N GLU A 564 -13.02 -5.24 -11.32
CA GLU A 564 -12.35 -5.39 -12.60
C GLU A 564 -13.33 -5.12 -13.75
N PRO A 565 -12.86 -4.62 -14.91
CA PRO A 565 -13.75 -4.38 -16.05
C PRO A 565 -14.57 -5.61 -16.40
N ALA A 566 -15.91 -5.45 -16.43
CA ALA A 566 -16.85 -6.56 -16.64
C ALA A 566 -16.64 -7.23 -18.01
N LEU A 567 -16.09 -6.52 -18.98
CA LEU A 567 -15.73 -7.02 -20.29
C LEU A 567 -14.90 -8.32 -20.24
N PHE A 568 -14.01 -8.46 -19.25
CA PHE A 568 -13.14 -9.62 -19.13
C PHE A 568 -13.76 -10.79 -18.36
N ALA A 569 -15.00 -10.65 -17.89
CA ALA A 569 -15.66 -11.71 -17.10
C ALA A 569 -15.77 -13.06 -17.85
N VAL A 570 -16.09 -13.02 -19.15
CA VAL A 570 -16.18 -14.21 -20.00
C VAL A 570 -14.81 -14.89 -20.15
N ALA A 571 -13.76 -14.11 -20.40
CA ALA A 571 -12.40 -14.64 -20.52
C ALA A 571 -11.91 -15.26 -19.19
N ARG A 572 -12.22 -14.63 -18.05
CA ARG A 572 -11.91 -15.20 -16.72
C ARG A 572 -12.69 -16.49 -16.45
N ALA A 573 -13.96 -16.57 -16.89
CA ALA A 573 -14.73 -17.80 -16.78
C ALA A 573 -14.17 -18.93 -17.66
N GLU A 574 -13.75 -18.63 -18.88
CA GLU A 574 -13.03 -19.55 -19.76
C GLU A 574 -11.74 -20.04 -19.10
N ASP A 575 -10.94 -19.13 -18.57
CA ASP A 575 -9.69 -19.49 -17.89
C ASP A 575 -9.94 -20.32 -16.62
N ARG A 576 -11.03 -20.09 -15.91
CA ARG A 576 -11.43 -20.92 -14.77
C ARG A 576 -11.66 -22.38 -15.19
N LEU A 577 -12.33 -22.61 -16.31
CA LEU A 577 -12.50 -23.97 -16.86
C LEU A 577 -11.16 -24.58 -17.25
N ARG A 578 -10.29 -23.81 -17.94
CA ARG A 578 -8.94 -24.27 -18.30
C ARG A 578 -8.13 -24.64 -17.06
N TYR A 579 -8.16 -23.81 -16.02
CA TYR A 579 -7.46 -24.07 -14.77
C TYR A 579 -7.92 -25.35 -14.08
N VAL A 580 -9.23 -25.57 -13.97
CA VAL A 580 -9.81 -26.80 -13.39
C VAL A 580 -9.41 -28.05 -14.18
N LEU A 581 -9.26 -27.94 -15.50
CA LEU A 581 -8.79 -29.01 -16.38
C LEU A 581 -7.26 -29.18 -16.38
N GLY A 582 -6.52 -28.41 -15.58
CA GLY A 582 -5.06 -28.44 -15.56
C GLY A 582 -4.40 -27.87 -16.81
N LEU A 583 -5.13 -27.08 -17.61
CA LEU A 583 -4.60 -26.46 -18.83
C LEU A 583 -4.00 -25.07 -18.52
N PRO A 584 -2.92 -24.67 -19.22
CA PRO A 584 -2.36 -23.32 -19.08
C PRO A 584 -3.36 -22.27 -19.54
N HIS A 585 -3.16 -21.00 -19.15
CA HIS A 585 -3.89 -19.89 -19.73
C HIS A 585 -3.65 -19.84 -21.25
N LYS A 586 -4.67 -19.43 -22.01
CA LYS A 586 -4.59 -19.45 -23.50
C LYS A 586 -3.51 -18.54 -24.09
N LEU A 587 -3.13 -17.49 -23.38
CA LEU A 587 -2.05 -16.56 -23.77
C LEU A 587 -0.70 -16.91 -23.14
N SER A 588 -0.62 -17.98 -22.35
CA SER A 588 0.62 -18.39 -21.73
C SER A 588 1.58 -18.94 -22.78
N ASP A 589 2.79 -18.43 -22.79
CA ASP A 589 3.90 -18.93 -23.59
C ASP A 589 4.73 -20.00 -22.84
N ARG A 590 4.34 -20.34 -21.61
CA ARG A 590 5.00 -21.36 -20.80
C ARG A 590 4.59 -22.73 -21.29
N ARG A 591 5.56 -23.46 -21.76
CA ARG A 591 5.44 -24.91 -21.91
C ARG A 591 5.64 -25.52 -20.53
N ARG A 592 4.65 -26.30 -20.09
CA ARG A 592 4.77 -27.13 -18.87
C ARG A 592 5.84 -28.18 -19.05
#